data_254bf1dd2b6867f83b8529a2142cc551
#
_entry.id   254bf1dd2b6867f83b8529a2142cc551
#
_cell.length_a   1.000
_cell.length_b   1.000
_cell.length_c   1.000
_cell.angle_alpha   90.00
_cell.angle_beta   90.00
_cell.angle_gamma   90.00
#
_symmetry.space_group_name_H-M   'P 1'
#
loop_
_entity.id
_entity.type
_entity.pdbx_description
1 polymer ?
#
loop_
_entity_poly.entity_id
_entity_poly.type
_entity_poly.pdbx_seq_one_letter_code
_entity_poly.pdbx_strand_id
1 'polypeptide(L)'
;MAKRLPPLNPLRAFEATARHASLTKAAAELNVTHGAISHQIRALEQSLGVKMFERTGQRLKLTPHGAELLPAVSNAFDGIA
;
A
#
# COMPACT_ATOMS: atom_id res chain seq x y z
N MET A 1 21.50 -17.12 4.22
CA MET A 1 21.68 -15.78 3.67
C MET A 1 20.53 -14.90 4.10
N ALA A 2 20.82 -13.82 4.78
CA ALA A 2 19.77 -12.91 5.19
C ALA A 2 19.22 -12.19 3.97
N LYS A 3 17.95 -12.38 3.70
CA LYS A 3 17.30 -11.63 2.64
C LYS A 3 16.91 -10.28 3.18
N ARG A 4 17.46 -9.25 2.60
CA ARG A 4 16.98 -7.93 2.89
C ARG A 4 15.66 -7.73 2.19
N LEU A 5 14.64 -7.46 2.98
CA LEU A 5 13.40 -6.99 2.40
C LEU A 5 13.67 -5.62 1.79
N PRO A 6 13.20 -5.36 0.58
CA PRO A 6 13.34 -4.01 0.02
C PRO A 6 12.69 -3.00 0.95
N PRO A 7 13.21 -1.75 1.01
CA PRO A 7 12.61 -0.71 1.84
C PRO A 7 11.14 -0.49 1.49
N LEU A 8 10.79 -0.74 0.23
CA LEU A 8 9.44 -0.61 -0.25
C LEU A 8 9.03 -1.89 -0.93
N ASN A 9 7.93 -2.48 -0.51
CA ASN A 9 7.31 -3.59 -1.21
C ASN A 9 5.83 -3.30 -1.38
N PRO A 10 5.12 -4.05 -2.26
CA PRO A 10 3.72 -3.72 -2.55
C PRO A 10 2.81 -3.71 -1.34
N LEU A 11 3.00 -4.63 -0.40
CA LEU A 11 2.13 -4.70 0.78
C LEU A 11 2.39 -3.56 1.74
N ARG A 12 3.65 -3.14 1.91
CA ARG A 12 3.97 -1.98 2.73
C ARG A 12 3.41 -0.70 2.11
N ALA A 13 3.56 -0.57 0.79
CA ALA A 13 3.00 0.56 0.07
C ALA A 13 1.48 0.63 0.22
N PHE A 14 0.81 -0.52 0.11
CA PHE A 14 -0.63 -0.60 0.28
C PHE A 14 -1.06 -0.20 1.70
N GLU A 15 -0.42 -0.76 2.71
CA GLU A 15 -0.79 -0.49 4.11
C GLU A 15 -0.64 0.99 4.45
N ALA A 16 0.50 1.59 4.12
CA ALA A 16 0.74 3.00 4.41
C ALA A 16 -0.23 3.90 3.65
N THR A 17 -0.49 3.59 2.37
CA THR A 17 -1.41 4.36 1.56
C THR A 17 -2.84 4.28 2.10
N ALA A 18 -3.26 3.11 2.52
CA ALA A 18 -4.59 2.92 3.10
C ALA A 18 -4.73 3.67 4.42
N ARG A 19 -3.72 3.57 5.27
CA ARG A 19 -3.75 4.21 6.60
C ARG A 19 -3.79 5.72 6.49
N HIS A 20 -3.05 6.30 5.54
CA HIS A 20 -3.03 7.75 5.31
C HIS A 20 -4.16 8.23 4.40
N ALA A 21 -4.76 7.35 3.62
CA ALA A 21 -5.69 7.69 2.53
C ALA A 21 -5.03 8.71 1.58
N SER A 22 -3.73 8.58 1.37
CA SER A 22 -2.95 9.55 0.59
C SER A 22 -1.65 8.91 0.12
N LEU A 23 -1.41 8.96 -1.18
CA LEU A 23 -0.15 8.51 -1.75
C LEU A 23 1.02 9.40 -1.32
N THR A 24 0.79 10.70 -1.25
CA THR A 24 1.82 11.67 -0.86
C THR A 24 2.29 11.42 0.57
N LYS A 25 1.35 11.25 1.49
CA LYS A 25 1.70 11.01 2.90
C LYS A 25 2.37 9.64 3.08
N ALA A 26 1.88 8.64 2.37
CA ALA A 26 2.50 7.31 2.44
C ALA A 26 3.92 7.35 1.90
N ALA A 27 4.15 8.05 0.79
CA ALA A 27 5.49 8.20 0.23
C ALA A 27 6.43 8.87 1.22
N ALA A 28 5.97 9.91 1.90
CA ALA A 28 6.75 10.60 2.92
C ALA A 28 7.11 9.68 4.08
N GLU A 29 6.14 8.90 4.57
CA GLU A 29 6.38 7.96 5.67
C GLU A 29 7.43 6.92 5.28
N LEU A 30 7.35 6.37 4.07
CA LEU A 30 8.25 5.32 3.63
C LEU A 30 9.54 5.84 3.01
N ASN A 31 9.68 7.16 2.95
CA ASN A 31 10.87 7.83 2.43
C ASN A 31 11.15 7.43 0.97
N VAL A 32 10.11 7.45 0.16
CA VAL A 32 10.19 7.14 -1.28
C VAL A 32 9.46 8.22 -2.06
N THR A 33 9.60 8.19 -3.40
CA THR A 33 8.90 9.14 -4.25
C THR A 33 7.44 8.74 -4.42
N HIS A 34 6.61 9.71 -4.78
CA HIS A 34 5.20 9.46 -5.11
C HIS A 34 5.07 8.45 -6.25
N GLY A 35 5.92 8.58 -7.28
CA GLY A 35 5.91 7.65 -8.40
C GLY A 35 6.25 6.23 -7.99
N ALA A 36 7.19 6.07 -7.06
CA ALA A 36 7.59 4.76 -6.59
C ALA A 36 6.44 4.06 -5.86
N ILE A 37 5.74 4.79 -4.98
CA ILE A 37 4.64 4.18 -4.23
C ILE A 37 3.45 3.87 -5.15
N SER A 38 3.15 4.75 -6.11
CA SER A 38 2.12 4.50 -7.10
C SER A 38 2.41 3.25 -7.92
N HIS A 39 3.67 3.08 -8.30
CA HIS A 39 4.09 1.91 -9.06
C HIS A 39 3.87 0.62 -8.26
N GLN A 40 4.23 0.63 -6.98
CA GLN A 40 4.07 -0.54 -6.13
C GLN A 40 2.59 -0.91 -5.95
N ILE A 41 1.73 0.10 -5.77
CA ILE A 41 0.29 -0.14 -5.66
C ILE A 41 -0.26 -0.77 -6.94
N ARG A 42 0.13 -0.22 -8.10
CA ARG A 42 -0.33 -0.78 -9.38
C ARG A 42 0.18 -2.20 -9.60
N ALA A 43 1.42 -2.48 -9.20
CA ALA A 43 1.97 -3.83 -9.31
C ALA A 43 1.16 -4.81 -8.45
N LEU A 44 0.78 -4.40 -7.24
CA LEU A 44 -0.05 -5.22 -6.38
C LEU A 44 -1.42 -5.49 -7.01
N GLU A 45 -2.05 -4.45 -7.53
CA GLU A 45 -3.36 -4.57 -8.16
C GLU A 45 -3.31 -5.49 -9.38
N GLN A 46 -2.26 -5.36 -10.19
CA GLN A 46 -2.09 -6.22 -11.35
C GLN A 46 -1.88 -7.67 -10.95
N SER A 47 -1.09 -7.89 -9.91
CA SER A 47 -0.81 -9.23 -9.40
C SER A 47 -2.07 -9.93 -8.90
N LEU A 48 -2.95 -9.19 -8.24
CA LEU A 48 -4.18 -9.73 -7.67
C LEU A 48 -5.36 -9.71 -8.65
N GLY A 49 -5.24 -8.93 -9.73
CA GLY A 49 -6.30 -8.80 -10.71
C GLY A 49 -7.49 -7.98 -10.24
N VAL A 50 -7.33 -7.20 -9.18
CA VAL A 50 -8.40 -6.36 -8.64
C VAL A 50 -7.83 -5.01 -8.22
N LYS A 51 -8.68 -4.00 -8.18
CA LYS A 51 -8.29 -2.68 -7.69
C LYS A 51 -8.39 -2.63 -6.17
N MET A 52 -7.38 -2.03 -5.54
CA MET A 52 -7.36 -1.84 -4.09
C MET A 52 -7.83 -0.45 -3.70
N PHE A 53 -7.67 0.52 -4.60
CA PHE A 53 -8.04 1.92 -4.35
C PHE A 53 -8.82 2.47 -5.52
N GLU A 54 -9.67 3.44 -5.21
CA GLU A 54 -10.36 4.23 -6.22
C GLU A 54 -10.32 5.70 -5.81
N ARG A 55 -10.37 6.58 -6.80
CA ARG A 55 -10.39 8.00 -6.54
C ARG A 55 -11.81 8.52 -6.64
N THR A 56 -12.21 9.26 -5.61
CA THR A 56 -13.49 9.95 -5.60
C THR A 56 -13.17 11.43 -5.38
N GLY A 57 -13.19 12.21 -6.46
CA GLY A 57 -12.71 13.58 -6.40
C GLY A 57 -11.22 13.60 -6.10
N GLN A 58 -10.82 14.27 -5.02
CA GLN A 58 -9.42 14.33 -4.60
C GLN A 58 -9.09 13.30 -3.53
N ARG A 59 -10.05 12.49 -3.15
CA ARG A 59 -9.86 11.51 -2.08
C ARG A 59 -9.51 10.15 -2.66
N LEU A 60 -8.66 9.45 -1.94
CA LEU A 60 -8.31 8.08 -2.23
C LEU A 60 -9.08 7.18 -1.27
N LYS A 61 -9.81 6.22 -1.81
CA LYS A 61 -10.66 5.35 -1.03
C LYS A 61 -10.33 3.90 -1.29
N LEU A 62 -10.45 3.06 -0.26
CA LEU A 62 -10.33 1.61 -0.47
C LEU A 62 -11.53 1.09 -1.24
N THR A 63 -11.27 0.20 -2.19
CA THR A 63 -12.34 -0.61 -2.78
C THR A 63 -12.74 -1.68 -1.77
N PRO A 64 -13.85 -2.40 -1.98
CA PRO A 64 -14.19 -3.54 -1.13
C PRO A 64 -13.06 -4.57 -1.02
N HIS A 65 -12.34 -4.80 -2.12
CA HIS A 65 -11.18 -5.71 -2.09
C HIS A 65 -10.06 -5.17 -1.21
N GLY A 66 -9.77 -3.88 -1.30
CA GLY A 66 -8.76 -3.25 -0.45
C GLY A 66 -9.16 -3.28 1.02
N ALA A 67 -10.43 -3.00 1.32
CA ALA A 67 -10.93 -3.02 2.68
C ALA A 67 -10.86 -4.42 3.29
N GLU A 68 -11.04 -5.45 2.48
CA GLU A 68 -10.95 -6.83 2.93
C GLU A 68 -9.50 -7.24 3.23
N LEU A 69 -8.56 -6.78 2.40
CA LEU A 69 -7.15 -7.12 2.55
C LEU A 69 -6.48 -6.38 3.70
N LEU A 70 -6.88 -5.16 3.96
CA LEU A 70 -6.17 -4.27 4.90
C LEU A 70 -5.97 -4.86 6.30
N PRO A 71 -6.99 -5.46 6.96
CA PRO A 71 -6.78 -6.01 8.29
C PRO A 71 -5.71 -7.10 8.34
N ALA A 72 -5.67 -7.97 7.33
CA ALA A 72 -4.69 -9.04 7.29
C ALA A 72 -3.26 -8.48 7.14
N VAL A 73 -3.09 -7.47 6.28
CA VAL A 73 -1.79 -6.85 6.07
C VAL A 73 -1.35 -6.07 7.31
N SER A 74 -2.24 -5.29 7.90
CA SER A 74 -1.93 -4.51 9.11
C SER A 74 -1.55 -5.43 10.27
N ASN A 75 -2.29 -6.51 10.46
CA ASN A 75 -1.99 -7.47 11.53
C ASN A 75 -0.64 -8.13 11.31
N ALA A 76 -0.28 -8.44 10.08
CA ALA A 76 1.01 -9.04 9.77
C ALA A 76 2.16 -8.08 10.13
N PHE A 77 2.03 -6.80 9.82
CA PHE A 77 3.07 -5.81 10.16
C PHE A 77 3.12 -5.56 11.66
N ASP A 78 1.98 -5.47 12.32
CA ASP A 78 1.92 -5.29 13.77
C ASP A 78 2.56 -6.47 14.49
N GLY A 79 2.39 -7.67 13.99
CA GLY A 79 2.99 -8.86 14.57
C GLY A 79 4.50 -8.91 14.46
N ILE A 80 5.09 -8.13 13.55
CA ILE A 80 6.54 -8.06 13.34
C ILE A 80 7.17 -6.98 14.24
N ALA A 81 6.41 -5.99 14.58
CA ALA A 81 6.90 -4.83 15.33
C ALA A 81 7.39 -5.17 16.73
#